data_e704e85edb415b9597cf130709d71805
#
_entry.id   e704e85edb415b9597cf130709d71805
#
_cell.length_a   1.000
_cell.length_b   1.000
_cell.length_c   1.000
_cell.angle_alpha   90.00
_cell.angle_beta   90.00
_cell.angle_gamma   90.00
#
_symmetry.space_group_name_H-M   'P 1'
#
loop_
_entity.id
_entity.type
_entity.pdbx_description
1 polymer ?
#
loop_
_entity_poly.entity_id
_entity_poly.type
_entity_poly.pdbx_seq_one_letter_code
_entity_poly.pdbx_strand_id
1 'polypeptide(L)'
;MERKLLSFRTSVIAVLAALTLAGCSSLNPDIRAVKDTVIEENHSFFTVGRVIDFYPDCKDTNWDAYKDPQGHRWVHYTCATKSIDDFRTNALKTLSDKRKPNDPFRIKAEKALGYSDAELLIKFRLLGVSDKWKINSTSLELTWPDGATRSVSLPVYLVLAAMKKGEPIKPEEVNERPGFISRMFGSLMESVELHFIMSAYDDAHSARNFHAKK
;
A
#
# COMPACT_ATOMS: atom_id res chain seq x y z
N MET A 1 40.07 -12.53 -54.06
CA MET A 1 39.78 -11.56 -52.97
C MET A 1 38.31 -11.28 -52.92
N GLU A 2 37.47 -12.22 -52.51
CA GLU A 2 36.02 -11.95 -52.33
C GLU A 2 35.43 -13.00 -51.39
N ARG A 3 35.45 -12.78 -50.09
CA ARG A 3 34.70 -13.53 -49.09
C ARG A 3 34.81 -12.85 -47.70
N LYS A 4 34.27 -11.65 -47.54
CA LYS A 4 34.16 -11.02 -46.15
C LYS A 4 33.03 -10.02 -45.99
N LEU A 5 31.95 -10.12 -46.74
CA LEU A 5 30.88 -9.14 -46.68
C LEU A 5 29.48 -9.71 -46.36
N LEU A 6 29.37 -10.96 -45.90
CA LEU A 6 28.06 -11.61 -45.66
C LEU A 6 27.74 -11.90 -44.19
N SER A 7 28.62 -11.52 -43.27
CA SER A 7 28.39 -11.82 -41.83
C SER A 7 27.84 -10.71 -40.97
N PHE A 8 27.61 -9.50 -41.52
CA PHE A 8 27.21 -8.34 -40.74
C PHE A 8 25.72 -8.00 -40.77
N ARG A 9 24.93 -8.65 -41.61
CA ARG A 9 23.50 -8.34 -41.75
C ARG A 9 22.54 -9.17 -40.92
N THR A 10 22.98 -10.28 -40.36
CA THR A 10 22.11 -11.16 -39.57
C THR A 10 22.07 -10.82 -38.05
N SER A 11 23.03 -10.07 -37.53
CA SER A 11 23.06 -9.73 -36.11
C SER A 11 22.20 -8.52 -35.69
N VAL A 12 21.80 -7.69 -36.64
CA VAL A 12 21.01 -6.46 -36.35
C VAL A 12 19.52 -6.75 -36.17
N ILE A 13 19.01 -7.82 -36.80
CA ILE A 13 17.58 -8.16 -36.74
C ILE A 13 17.19 -8.84 -35.45
N ALA A 14 18.13 -9.55 -34.77
CA ALA A 14 17.85 -10.25 -33.51
C ALA A 14 17.74 -9.30 -32.29
N VAL A 15 18.30 -8.09 -32.34
CA VAL A 15 18.29 -7.13 -31.24
C VAL A 15 17.00 -6.30 -31.20
N LEU A 16 16.34 -6.11 -32.34
CA LEU A 16 15.07 -5.35 -32.39
C LEU A 16 13.85 -6.16 -31.89
N ALA A 17 13.91 -7.48 -31.86
CA ALA A 17 12.80 -8.32 -31.39
C ALA A 17 12.71 -8.46 -29.87
N ALA A 18 13.77 -8.11 -29.13
CA ALA A 18 13.85 -8.25 -27.66
C ALA A 18 13.34 -7.00 -26.89
N LEU A 19 13.10 -5.88 -27.59
CA LEU A 19 12.69 -4.61 -26.95
C LEU A 19 11.17 -4.40 -26.88
N THR A 20 10.35 -5.34 -27.35
CA THR A 20 8.89 -5.19 -27.38
C THR A 20 8.15 -5.89 -26.24
N LEU A 21 8.82 -6.51 -25.26
CA LEU A 21 8.18 -7.26 -24.16
C LEU A 21 8.17 -6.55 -22.79
N ALA A 22 8.74 -5.38 -22.70
CA ALA A 22 8.85 -4.65 -21.40
C ALA A 22 7.82 -3.52 -21.24
N GLY A 23 6.61 -3.63 -21.80
CA GLY A 23 5.67 -2.53 -21.77
C GLY A 23 4.20 -2.88 -21.71
N CYS A 24 3.79 -3.92 -20.96
CA CYS A 24 2.36 -4.30 -20.98
C CYS A 24 1.78 -4.75 -19.63
N SER A 25 2.16 -4.17 -18.49
CA SER A 25 1.35 -4.32 -17.26
C SER A 25 -0.03 -3.66 -17.37
N SER A 26 -0.21 -2.72 -18.31
CA SER A 26 -1.49 -2.05 -18.57
C SER A 26 -2.49 -2.88 -19.40
N LEU A 27 -2.12 -4.08 -19.86
CA LEU A 27 -2.94 -4.92 -20.74
C LEU A 27 -3.62 -6.10 -20.03
N ASN A 28 -3.40 -6.32 -18.72
CA ASN A 28 -4.09 -7.40 -18.02
C ASN A 28 -5.60 -7.13 -17.99
N PRO A 29 -6.45 -8.05 -18.56
CA PRO A 29 -7.88 -7.83 -18.66
C PRO A 29 -8.56 -7.67 -17.30
N ASP A 30 -8.05 -8.32 -16.25
CA ASP A 30 -8.60 -8.23 -14.91
C ASP A 30 -8.36 -6.84 -14.29
N ILE A 31 -7.15 -6.30 -14.47
CA ILE A 31 -6.82 -4.93 -14.05
C ILE A 31 -7.69 -3.93 -14.81
N ARG A 32 -7.86 -4.12 -16.11
CA ARG A 32 -8.68 -3.26 -16.95
C ARG A 32 -10.15 -3.29 -16.52
N ALA A 33 -10.70 -4.48 -16.22
CA ALA A 33 -12.06 -4.62 -15.73
C ALA A 33 -12.32 -3.79 -14.46
N VAL A 34 -11.33 -3.69 -13.56
CA VAL A 34 -11.44 -2.84 -12.36
C VAL A 34 -11.26 -1.36 -12.73
N LYS A 35 -10.18 -1.01 -13.42
CA LYS A 35 -9.80 0.40 -13.71
C LYS A 35 -10.84 1.13 -14.55
N ASP A 36 -11.40 0.46 -15.55
CA ASP A 36 -12.32 1.08 -16.53
C ASP A 36 -13.78 1.13 -16.02
N THR A 37 -14.04 0.54 -14.84
CA THR A 37 -15.38 0.63 -14.24
C THR A 37 -15.72 2.08 -13.95
N VAL A 38 -16.84 2.53 -14.51
CA VAL A 38 -17.36 3.89 -14.32
C VAL A 38 -18.14 3.97 -13.01
N ILE A 39 -17.82 4.97 -12.21
CA ILE A 39 -18.55 5.36 -11.02
C ILE A 39 -19.35 6.62 -11.38
N GLU A 40 -20.66 6.52 -11.32
CA GLU A 40 -21.54 7.69 -11.47
C GLU A 40 -21.83 8.28 -10.10
N GLU A 41 -21.58 9.57 -9.94
CA GLU A 41 -21.91 10.31 -8.75
C GLU A 41 -22.25 11.76 -9.08
N ASN A 42 -23.40 12.22 -8.63
CA ASN A 42 -23.86 13.60 -8.83
C ASN A 42 -23.69 14.10 -10.28
N HIS A 43 -24.06 13.25 -11.26
CA HIS A 43 -23.92 13.51 -12.71
C HIS A 43 -22.46 13.65 -13.21
N SER A 44 -21.50 13.25 -12.40
CA SER A 44 -20.09 13.14 -12.81
C SER A 44 -19.73 11.69 -13.01
N PHE A 45 -18.97 11.42 -14.08
CA PHE A 45 -18.51 10.07 -14.44
C PHE A 45 -17.00 9.99 -14.23
N PHE A 46 -16.58 9.11 -13.32
CA PHE A 46 -15.17 8.84 -13.08
C PHE A 46 -14.92 7.35 -13.23
N THR A 47 -13.75 6.98 -13.73
CA THR A 47 -13.33 5.58 -13.65
C THR A 47 -12.63 5.31 -12.32
N VAL A 48 -12.73 4.07 -11.83
CA VAL A 48 -12.01 3.61 -10.62
C VAL A 48 -10.52 3.89 -10.77
N GLY A 49 -9.93 3.54 -11.91
CA GLY A 49 -8.53 3.79 -12.18
C GLY A 49 -8.17 5.27 -12.04
N ARG A 50 -9.00 6.17 -12.59
CA ARG A 50 -8.74 7.61 -12.48
C ARG A 50 -8.72 8.10 -11.04
N VAL A 51 -9.67 7.66 -10.21
CA VAL A 51 -9.74 8.07 -8.79
C VAL A 51 -8.54 7.56 -8.01
N ILE A 52 -8.14 6.31 -8.27
CA ILE A 52 -7.10 5.64 -7.49
C ILE A 52 -5.68 6.00 -7.98
N ASP A 53 -5.44 6.03 -9.31
CA ASP A 53 -4.12 6.32 -9.88
C ASP A 53 -3.68 7.78 -9.63
N PHE A 54 -4.63 8.70 -9.52
CA PHE A 54 -4.34 10.12 -9.27
C PHE A 54 -4.49 10.51 -7.80
N TYR A 55 -4.51 9.54 -6.88
CA TYR A 55 -4.57 9.84 -5.46
C TYR A 55 -3.30 10.58 -5.02
N PRO A 56 -3.42 11.84 -4.54
CA PRO A 56 -2.26 12.72 -4.34
C PRO A 56 -1.30 12.26 -3.24
N ASP A 57 -1.79 11.43 -2.30
CA ASP A 57 -0.99 10.89 -1.21
C ASP A 57 -0.06 9.75 -1.66
N CYS A 58 -0.25 9.17 -2.84
CA CYS A 58 0.63 8.15 -3.39
C CYS A 58 1.91 8.75 -3.95
N LYS A 59 3.06 8.17 -3.59
CA LYS A 59 4.37 8.43 -4.21
C LYS A 59 4.56 7.56 -5.43
N ASP A 60 4.20 6.29 -5.26
CA ASP A 60 4.30 5.25 -6.26
C ASP A 60 3.09 4.33 -6.17
N THR A 61 2.67 3.81 -7.31
CA THR A 61 1.48 2.95 -7.40
C THR A 61 1.77 1.76 -8.29
N ASN A 62 1.22 0.61 -7.90
CA ASN A 62 1.31 -0.59 -8.71
C ASN A 62 -0.03 -1.32 -8.77
N TRP A 63 -0.30 -1.95 -9.92
CA TRP A 63 -1.42 -2.84 -10.12
C TRP A 63 -0.93 -4.22 -10.49
N ASP A 64 -1.40 -5.23 -9.78
CA ASP A 64 -1.11 -6.62 -10.05
C ASP A 64 -2.38 -7.45 -10.11
N ALA A 65 -2.37 -8.53 -10.90
CA ALA A 65 -3.50 -9.44 -11.02
C ALA A 65 -3.01 -10.88 -10.99
N TYR A 66 -3.71 -11.71 -10.20
CA TYR A 66 -3.38 -13.12 -10.05
C TYR A 66 -4.62 -13.98 -9.81
N LYS A 67 -4.42 -15.29 -9.88
CA LYS A 67 -5.42 -16.28 -9.45
C LYS A 67 -4.90 -16.97 -8.20
N ASP A 68 -5.76 -17.13 -7.21
CA ASP A 68 -5.45 -17.94 -6.05
C ASP A 68 -5.50 -19.45 -6.39
N PRO A 69 -5.05 -20.35 -5.49
CA PRO A 69 -5.10 -21.79 -5.71
C PRO A 69 -6.52 -22.34 -5.91
N GLN A 70 -7.55 -21.62 -5.50
CA GLN A 70 -8.96 -21.96 -5.70
C GLN A 70 -9.51 -21.45 -7.05
N GLY A 71 -8.68 -20.76 -7.83
CA GLY A 71 -9.05 -20.22 -9.14
C GLY A 71 -9.78 -18.88 -9.09
N HIS A 72 -9.90 -18.24 -7.92
CA HIS A 72 -10.47 -16.90 -7.83
C HIS A 72 -9.52 -15.87 -8.44
N ARG A 73 -10.08 -14.94 -9.19
CA ARG A 73 -9.34 -13.84 -9.83
C ARG A 73 -9.29 -12.65 -8.87
N TRP A 74 -8.08 -12.13 -8.69
CA TRP A 74 -7.79 -11.01 -7.81
C TRP A 74 -7.06 -9.91 -8.56
N VAL A 75 -7.34 -8.68 -8.19
CA VAL A 75 -6.57 -7.51 -8.58
C VAL A 75 -6.14 -6.79 -7.31
N HIS A 76 -4.87 -6.50 -7.22
CA HIS A 76 -4.27 -5.73 -6.15
C HIS A 76 -3.86 -4.36 -6.67
N TYR A 77 -4.14 -3.36 -5.88
CA TYR A 77 -3.56 -2.04 -6.03
C TYR A 77 -2.74 -1.73 -4.80
N THR A 78 -1.50 -1.31 -4.97
CA THR A 78 -0.63 -0.82 -3.91
C THR A 78 -0.24 0.63 -4.14
N CYS A 79 -0.05 1.34 -3.05
CA CYS A 79 0.30 2.75 -3.04
C CYS A 79 1.24 3.04 -1.86
N ALA A 80 2.48 3.43 -2.14
CA ALA A 80 3.38 3.96 -1.13
C ALA A 80 2.92 5.37 -0.72
N THR A 81 2.49 5.55 0.55
CA THR A 81 1.84 6.78 1.00
C THR A 81 2.81 7.82 1.54
N LYS A 82 2.62 9.09 1.14
CA LYS A 82 3.42 10.22 1.63
C LYS A 82 3.11 10.53 3.08
N SER A 83 1.83 10.53 3.44
CA SER A 83 1.36 10.89 4.78
C SER A 83 1.94 10.01 5.87
N ILE A 84 2.14 8.72 5.61
CA ILE A 84 2.76 7.79 6.56
C ILE A 84 4.25 8.11 6.77
N ASP A 85 4.97 8.49 5.72
CA ASP A 85 6.38 8.90 5.85
C ASP A 85 6.52 10.25 6.56
N ASP A 86 5.63 11.19 6.26
CA ASP A 86 5.58 12.49 6.94
C ASP A 86 5.26 12.30 8.41
N PHE A 87 4.30 11.43 8.74
CA PHE A 87 4.00 11.05 10.11
C PHE A 87 5.23 10.46 10.81
N ARG A 88 5.90 9.47 10.20
CA ARG A 88 7.13 8.86 10.75
C ARG A 88 8.17 9.91 11.09
N THR A 89 8.45 10.80 10.15
CA THR A 89 9.45 11.86 10.29
C THR A 89 9.11 12.81 11.45
N ASN A 90 7.86 13.24 11.52
CA ASN A 90 7.38 14.13 12.57
C ASN A 90 7.36 13.45 13.95
N ALA A 91 6.95 12.17 14.01
CA ALA A 91 6.94 11.40 15.23
C ALA A 91 8.37 11.18 15.80
N LEU A 92 9.33 10.80 14.95
CA LEU A 92 10.73 10.63 15.37
C LEU A 92 11.32 11.95 15.89
N LYS A 93 11.05 13.07 15.19
CA LYS A 93 11.47 14.40 15.67
C LYS A 93 10.85 14.71 17.04
N THR A 94 9.54 14.54 17.19
CA THR A 94 8.84 14.80 18.45
C THR A 94 9.36 13.95 19.60
N LEU A 95 9.66 12.67 19.34
CA LEU A 95 10.26 11.77 20.33
C LEU A 95 11.65 12.28 20.76
N SER A 96 12.49 12.71 19.81
CA SER A 96 13.82 13.23 20.09
C SER A 96 13.79 14.51 20.92
N ASP A 97 12.82 15.40 20.68
CA ASP A 97 12.69 16.68 21.34
C ASP A 97 12.12 16.56 22.76
N LYS A 98 11.20 15.61 22.99
CA LYS A 98 10.45 15.50 24.24
C LYS A 98 10.95 14.43 25.19
N ARG A 99 11.73 13.44 24.73
CA ARG A 99 12.12 12.29 25.54
C ARG A 99 13.62 12.03 25.50
N LYS A 100 14.15 11.57 26.64
CA LYS A 100 15.57 11.20 26.76
C LYS A 100 15.90 9.98 25.90
N PRO A 101 17.14 9.84 25.39
CA PRO A 101 17.52 8.69 24.54
C PRO A 101 17.33 7.32 25.20
N ASN A 102 17.44 7.24 26.53
CA ASN A 102 17.28 6.00 27.31
C ASN A 102 15.85 5.76 27.83
N ASP A 103 14.87 6.58 27.42
CA ASP A 103 13.46 6.37 27.77
C ASP A 103 12.95 5.07 27.09
N PRO A 104 12.45 4.09 27.85
CA PRO A 104 11.96 2.82 27.28
C PRO A 104 10.87 2.98 26.23
N PHE A 105 9.98 3.97 26.42
CA PHE A 105 8.93 4.27 25.44
C PHE A 105 9.54 4.78 24.14
N ARG A 106 10.50 5.72 24.20
CA ARG A 106 11.20 6.26 23.04
C ARG A 106 11.89 5.13 22.26
N ILE A 107 12.65 4.28 22.95
CA ILE A 107 13.36 3.15 22.33
C ILE A 107 12.37 2.23 21.59
N LYS A 108 11.23 1.92 22.20
CA LYS A 108 10.21 1.07 21.59
C LYS A 108 9.55 1.75 20.40
N ALA A 109 9.19 3.03 20.52
CA ALA A 109 8.57 3.81 19.47
C ALA A 109 9.50 3.99 18.25
N GLU A 110 10.80 4.27 18.47
CA GLU A 110 11.80 4.36 17.41
C GLU A 110 11.95 3.03 16.64
N LYS A 111 11.92 1.88 17.35
CA LYS A 111 11.92 0.56 16.69
C LYS A 111 10.66 0.36 15.83
N ALA A 112 9.50 0.69 16.37
CA ALA A 112 8.24 0.54 15.67
C ALA A 112 8.16 1.45 14.42
N LEU A 113 8.65 2.70 14.52
CA LEU A 113 8.74 3.65 13.42
C LEU A 113 9.87 3.32 12.41
N GLY A 114 10.70 2.33 12.71
CA GLY A 114 11.81 1.87 11.86
C GLY A 114 11.38 0.98 10.70
N TYR A 115 10.10 0.97 10.29
CA TYR A 115 9.67 0.24 9.10
C TYR A 115 10.39 0.74 7.85
N SER A 116 10.74 -0.20 6.98
CA SER A 116 11.41 0.09 5.71
C SER A 116 10.43 0.42 4.60
N ASP A 117 9.19 -0.08 4.72
CA ASP A 117 8.15 0.10 3.73
C ASP A 117 6.77 0.21 4.37
N ALA A 118 5.91 1.05 3.77
CA ALA A 118 4.53 1.27 4.20
C ALA A 118 3.63 1.50 2.99
N GLU A 119 2.80 0.51 2.68
CA GLU A 119 1.94 0.53 1.50
C GLU A 119 0.47 0.41 1.85
N LEU A 120 -0.34 1.26 1.26
CA LEU A 120 -1.78 1.05 1.21
C LEU A 120 -2.09 -0.03 0.17
N LEU A 121 -2.80 -1.08 0.57
CA LEU A 121 -3.21 -2.17 -0.29
C LEU A 121 -4.73 -2.21 -0.41
N ILE A 122 -5.23 -2.23 -1.65
CA ILE A 122 -6.65 -2.49 -1.97
C ILE A 122 -6.74 -3.79 -2.75
N LYS A 123 -7.54 -4.74 -2.25
CA LYS A 123 -7.77 -6.02 -2.90
C LYS A 123 -9.16 -6.07 -3.52
N PHE A 124 -9.21 -6.23 -4.84
CA PHE A 124 -10.45 -6.44 -5.59
C PHE A 124 -10.60 -7.91 -5.93
N ARG A 125 -11.79 -8.47 -5.71
CA ARG A 125 -12.13 -9.82 -6.14
C ARG A 125 -13.06 -9.75 -7.33
N LEU A 126 -12.66 -10.36 -8.45
CA LEU A 126 -13.53 -10.50 -9.62
C LEU A 126 -14.53 -11.64 -9.40
N LEU A 127 -15.76 -11.43 -9.86
CA LEU A 127 -16.90 -12.32 -9.61
C LEU A 127 -17.21 -13.16 -10.84
N GLY A 128 -16.85 -14.44 -10.78
CA GLY A 128 -17.13 -15.40 -11.88
C GLY A 128 -16.36 -15.06 -13.17
N VAL A 129 -17.01 -15.28 -14.31
CA VAL A 129 -16.47 -14.98 -15.65
C VAL A 129 -16.80 -13.57 -16.14
N SER A 130 -17.58 -12.82 -15.37
CA SER A 130 -17.95 -11.43 -15.70
C SER A 130 -16.88 -10.45 -15.25
N ASP A 131 -16.91 -9.23 -15.82
CA ASP A 131 -16.06 -8.12 -15.39
C ASP A 131 -16.55 -7.44 -14.11
N LYS A 132 -17.52 -8.07 -13.41
CA LYS A 132 -17.97 -7.60 -12.10
C LYS A 132 -16.93 -7.90 -11.04
N TRP A 133 -16.75 -6.98 -10.12
CA TRP A 133 -15.82 -7.11 -9.00
C TRP A 133 -16.41 -6.50 -7.73
N LYS A 134 -15.75 -6.75 -6.62
CA LYS A 134 -16.00 -6.09 -5.34
C LYS A 134 -14.68 -5.79 -4.64
N ILE A 135 -14.62 -4.72 -3.85
CA ILE A 135 -13.53 -4.53 -2.91
C ILE A 135 -13.68 -5.55 -1.81
N ASN A 136 -12.67 -6.38 -1.64
CA ASN A 136 -12.64 -7.42 -0.62
C ASN A 136 -12.03 -6.91 0.69
N SER A 137 -10.96 -6.14 0.60
CA SER A 137 -10.29 -5.54 1.76
C SER A 137 -9.45 -4.34 1.36
N THR A 138 -9.25 -3.49 2.34
CA THR A 138 -8.26 -2.41 2.33
C THR A 138 -7.40 -2.53 3.58
N SER A 139 -6.10 -2.32 3.45
CA SER A 139 -5.15 -2.42 4.56
C SER A 139 -3.95 -1.51 4.35
N LEU A 140 -3.31 -1.11 5.45
CA LEU A 140 -1.95 -0.59 5.46
C LEU A 140 -1.01 -1.76 5.76
N GLU A 141 -0.06 -2.02 4.88
CA GLU A 141 0.99 -3.02 5.08
C GLU A 141 2.28 -2.34 5.52
N LEU A 142 2.81 -2.76 6.66
CA LEU A 142 4.08 -2.27 7.20
C LEU A 142 5.10 -3.39 7.14
N THR A 143 6.30 -3.08 6.64
CA THR A 143 7.43 -4.02 6.57
C THR A 143 8.63 -3.44 7.29
N TRP A 144 9.26 -4.21 8.18
CA TRP A 144 10.46 -3.80 8.90
C TRP A 144 11.71 -4.41 8.26
N PRO A 145 12.91 -3.81 8.49
CA PRO A 145 14.16 -4.23 7.85
C PRO A 145 14.55 -5.68 8.11
N ASP A 146 14.06 -6.27 9.20
CA ASP A 146 14.28 -7.69 9.52
C ASP A 146 13.33 -8.63 8.79
N GLY A 147 12.46 -8.10 7.90
CA GLY A 147 11.49 -8.84 7.12
C GLY A 147 10.19 -9.17 7.89
N ALA A 148 10.00 -8.66 9.11
CA ALA A 148 8.71 -8.74 9.77
C ALA A 148 7.69 -7.87 9.04
N THR A 149 6.47 -8.37 8.85
CA THR A 149 5.38 -7.66 8.16
C THR A 149 4.12 -7.68 8.97
N ARG A 150 3.31 -6.63 8.85
CA ARG A 150 1.98 -6.56 9.43
C ARG A 150 1.03 -5.83 8.49
N SER A 151 -0.09 -6.49 8.21
CA SER A 151 -1.22 -5.87 7.52
C SER A 151 -2.24 -5.41 8.54
N VAL A 152 -2.62 -4.16 8.48
CA VAL A 152 -3.61 -3.54 9.36
C VAL A 152 -4.82 -3.14 8.54
N SER A 153 -5.97 -3.75 8.86
CA SER A 153 -7.21 -3.50 8.14
C SER A 153 -7.66 -2.05 8.29
N LEU A 154 -8.03 -1.44 7.17
CA LEU A 154 -8.65 -0.12 7.10
C LEU A 154 -10.11 -0.27 6.65
N PRO A 155 -11.05 0.54 7.15
CA PRO A 155 -12.41 0.55 6.62
C PRO A 155 -12.43 1.00 5.15
N VAL A 156 -13.05 0.21 4.28
CA VAL A 156 -13.11 0.48 2.83
C VAL A 156 -13.66 1.87 2.54
N TYR A 157 -14.72 2.26 3.26
CA TYR A 157 -15.39 3.55 3.04
C TYR A 157 -14.47 4.74 3.34
N LEU A 158 -13.60 4.65 4.36
CA LEU A 158 -12.64 5.70 4.68
C LEU A 158 -11.57 5.85 3.60
N VAL A 159 -11.02 4.73 3.13
CA VAL A 159 -10.02 4.73 2.06
C VAL A 159 -10.59 5.36 0.79
N LEU A 160 -11.79 4.93 0.39
CA LEU A 160 -12.43 5.47 -0.81
C LEU A 160 -12.82 6.95 -0.65
N ALA A 161 -13.29 7.37 0.53
CA ALA A 161 -13.63 8.76 0.80
C ALA A 161 -12.38 9.66 0.74
N ALA A 162 -11.27 9.23 1.33
CA ALA A 162 -9.99 9.95 1.28
C ALA A 162 -9.47 10.08 -0.16
N MET A 163 -9.44 8.96 -0.92
CA MET A 163 -9.02 8.97 -2.31
C MET A 163 -9.87 9.89 -3.19
N LYS A 164 -11.19 9.85 -2.99
CA LYS A 164 -12.12 10.69 -3.73
C LYS A 164 -11.93 12.18 -3.44
N LYS A 165 -11.71 12.54 -2.17
CA LYS A 165 -11.43 13.92 -1.77
C LYS A 165 -10.02 14.38 -2.10
N GLY A 166 -9.11 13.47 -2.40
CA GLY A 166 -7.68 13.75 -2.55
C GLY A 166 -7.01 14.12 -1.22
N GLU A 167 -7.56 13.65 -0.10
CA GLU A 167 -7.05 13.89 1.25
C GLU A 167 -6.29 12.66 1.77
N PRO A 168 -5.29 12.83 2.65
CA PRO A 168 -4.66 11.72 3.35
C PRO A 168 -5.67 10.90 4.15
N ILE A 169 -5.46 9.58 4.25
CA ILE A 169 -6.24 8.73 5.16
C ILE A 169 -5.85 9.08 6.59
N LYS A 170 -6.85 9.46 7.39
CA LYS A 170 -6.63 9.85 8.80
C LYS A 170 -6.91 8.66 9.70
N PRO A 171 -5.90 8.11 10.38
CA PRO A 171 -6.07 6.97 11.27
C PRO A 171 -7.06 7.21 12.41
N GLU A 172 -7.22 8.44 12.87
CA GLU A 172 -8.22 8.81 13.88
C GLU A 172 -9.66 8.57 13.44
N GLU A 173 -9.94 8.58 12.13
CA GLU A 173 -11.26 8.29 11.56
C GLU A 173 -11.54 6.77 11.51
N VAL A 174 -10.52 5.92 11.68
CA VAL A 174 -10.65 4.45 11.68
C VAL A 174 -11.36 3.96 12.95
N ASN A 175 -11.23 4.67 14.06
CA ASN A 175 -11.89 4.35 15.30
C ASN A 175 -13.21 5.12 15.44
N GLU A 176 -14.30 4.58 14.89
CA GLU A 176 -15.68 5.14 15.00
C GLU A 176 -16.25 5.22 16.42
N ARG A 177 -15.49 4.84 17.42
CA ARG A 177 -15.81 5.13 18.80
C ARG A 177 -14.93 6.30 19.26
N PRO A 178 -15.46 7.54 19.34
CA PRO A 178 -14.83 8.58 20.11
C PRO A 178 -14.93 8.14 21.57
N GLY A 179 -14.09 7.17 21.91
CA GLY A 179 -14.03 6.60 23.24
C GLY A 179 -13.59 7.69 24.19
N PHE A 180 -14.21 7.74 25.34
CA PHE A 180 -13.88 8.43 26.57
C PHE A 180 -12.37 8.65 26.82
N ILE A 181 -11.52 7.81 26.22
CA ILE A 181 -10.05 7.85 26.27
C ILE A 181 -9.47 9.08 25.54
N SER A 182 -10.00 9.51 24.40
CA SER A 182 -9.42 10.64 23.64
C SER A 182 -9.65 12.00 24.34
N ARG A 183 -10.68 12.11 25.17
CA ARG A 183 -10.94 13.31 25.98
C ARG A 183 -10.11 13.40 27.27
N MET A 184 -9.68 12.27 27.83
CA MET A 184 -8.91 12.22 29.07
C MET A 184 -7.41 12.43 28.87
N PHE A 185 -6.89 12.16 27.68
CA PHE A 185 -5.46 12.25 27.33
C PHE A 185 -5.10 13.39 26.40
N GLY A 186 -5.93 14.40 26.28
CA GLY A 186 -5.79 15.55 25.35
C GLY A 186 -4.50 16.38 25.46
N SER A 187 -3.60 16.09 26.39
CA SER A 187 -2.28 16.71 26.44
C SER A 187 -1.11 15.70 26.30
N LEU A 188 -1.42 14.41 26.21
CA LEU A 188 -0.48 13.30 26.00
C LEU A 188 -0.71 12.61 24.66
N MET A 189 -1.31 13.31 23.70
CA MET A 189 -1.46 12.81 22.31
C MET A 189 -0.09 12.74 21.60
N GLU A 190 0.75 11.87 22.07
CA GLU A 190 1.61 11.10 21.21
C GLU A 190 0.65 10.12 20.54
N SER A 191 0.26 10.52 19.40
CA SER A 191 -0.89 10.20 18.58
C SER A 191 -1.39 8.75 18.66
N VAL A 192 -2.69 8.59 18.50
CA VAL A 192 -3.35 7.28 18.26
C VAL A 192 -2.59 6.48 17.19
N GLU A 193 -2.03 7.17 16.19
CA GLU A 193 -1.22 6.59 15.12
C GLU A 193 0.06 5.94 15.65
N LEU A 194 0.77 6.57 16.57
CA LEU A 194 1.99 6.00 17.12
C LEU A 194 1.70 4.72 17.91
N HIS A 195 0.63 4.71 18.72
CA HIS A 195 0.21 3.50 19.43
C HIS A 195 -0.21 2.38 18.48
N PHE A 196 -0.88 2.74 17.38
CA PHE A 196 -1.26 1.81 16.35
C PHE A 196 -0.04 1.15 15.67
N ILE A 197 0.98 1.94 15.28
CA ILE A 197 2.22 1.42 14.70
C ILE A 197 3.01 0.60 15.72
N MET A 198 3.07 1.01 16.98
CA MET A 198 3.71 0.23 18.04
C MET A 198 3.02 -1.12 18.26
N SER A 199 1.68 -1.16 18.25
CA SER A 199 0.92 -2.40 18.32
C SER A 199 1.17 -3.31 17.12
N ALA A 200 1.19 -2.73 15.90
CA ALA A 200 1.50 -3.46 14.69
C ALA A 200 2.90 -4.07 14.72
N TYR A 201 3.89 -3.33 15.26
CA TYR A 201 5.24 -3.81 15.47
C TYR A 201 5.29 -5.00 16.44
N ASP A 202 4.64 -4.88 17.60
CA ASP A 202 4.59 -5.97 18.61
C ASP A 202 3.95 -7.23 18.01
N ASP A 203 2.86 -7.08 17.28
CA ASP A 203 2.15 -8.19 16.63
C ASP A 203 3.01 -8.90 15.59
N ALA A 204 3.69 -8.13 14.71
CA ALA A 204 4.58 -8.67 13.68
C ALA A 204 5.70 -9.51 14.28
N HIS A 205 6.35 -9.01 15.36
CA HIS A 205 7.49 -9.67 15.96
C HIS A 205 7.06 -10.81 16.91
N SER A 206 5.88 -10.75 17.52
CA SER A 206 5.33 -11.85 18.33
C SER A 206 4.98 -13.06 17.48
N ALA A 207 4.35 -12.85 16.32
CA ALA A 207 4.02 -13.92 15.38
C ALA A 207 5.28 -14.65 14.88
N ARG A 208 6.34 -13.90 14.58
CA ARG A 208 7.63 -14.48 14.12
C ARG A 208 8.29 -15.35 15.18
N ASN A 209 8.29 -14.90 16.44
CA ASN A 209 8.87 -15.66 17.56
C ASN A 209 8.13 -16.99 17.81
N PHE A 210 6.84 -17.05 17.49
CA PHE A 210 6.05 -18.29 17.60
C PHE A 210 6.42 -19.31 16.53
N HIS A 211 6.70 -18.86 15.31
CA HIS A 211 7.11 -19.75 14.20
C HIS A 211 8.57 -20.21 14.30
N ALA A 212 9.45 -19.43 14.92
CA ALA A 212 10.85 -19.79 15.11
C ALA A 212 11.08 -20.88 16.18
N LYS A 213 10.08 -21.17 17.00
CA LYS A 213 10.14 -22.17 18.09
C LYS A 213 9.56 -23.55 17.72
N LYS A 214 9.07 -23.70 16.48
CA LYS A 214 8.62 -25.00 15.91
C LYS A 214 9.65 -25.55 14.94
#